data_b84f25460dcc8d539b26a2b6ef304868
#
_entry.id   b84f25460dcc8d539b26a2b6ef304868
#
_cell.length_a   1.000
_cell.length_b   1.000
_cell.length_c   1.000
_cell.angle_alpha   90.00
_cell.angle_beta   90.00
_cell.angle_gamma   90.00
#
_symmetry.space_group_name_H-M   'P 1'
#
loop_
_entity.id
_entity.type
_entity.pdbx_description
1 polymer ?
#
loop_
_entity_poly.entity_id
_entity_poly.type
_entity_poly.pdbx_seq_one_letter_code
_entity_poly.pdbx_strand_id
1 'polypeptide(L)'
;DLNGVPRGKVMTAEGFLEGRRLQLARGVLLQCIMGGYPAPCYYGSDDGDLALNAEPTQIHRLPWSETPRALAICDADELDGRSSGLSTRGLLKQVIARYASHGWQPVVATELEFFVFARNADPLQPFQPPLGLDGRREDGGSAFGVSSNNGLRPFFREVYQCMAALGLPRDTFMHEMGVSQFEINLLHGDPLLLADQTFLFKHLLKEVALKHGLTVVCMAKPLAHTPGSSMHIHQSVVEQ
;
A
#
# COMPACT_ATOMS: atom_id res chain seq x y z
N ASP A 1 0.18 6.90 -7.13
CA ASP A 1 -0.57 7.25 -8.34
C ASP A 1 -1.89 6.47 -8.43
N LEU A 2 -2.68 6.71 -9.48
CA LEU A 2 -4.00 6.08 -9.69
C LEU A 2 -3.95 4.54 -9.83
N ASN A 3 -2.79 3.98 -10.17
CA ASN A 3 -2.60 2.53 -10.26
C ASN A 3 -2.12 1.91 -8.95
N GLY A 4 -2.06 2.68 -7.86
CA GLY A 4 -1.53 2.22 -6.58
C GLY A 4 -0.01 1.99 -6.59
N VAL A 5 0.72 2.52 -7.58
CA VAL A 5 2.18 2.46 -7.62
C VAL A 5 2.74 3.56 -6.71
N PRO A 6 3.56 3.22 -5.71
CA PRO A 6 4.25 4.22 -4.90
C PRO A 6 5.18 5.07 -5.77
N ARG A 7 5.02 6.38 -5.70
CA ARG A 7 5.88 7.34 -6.41
C ARG A 7 6.59 8.21 -5.39
N GLY A 8 7.86 8.50 -5.59
CA GLY A 8 8.61 9.33 -4.66
C GLY A 8 10.06 9.48 -5.04
N LYS A 9 10.81 10.16 -4.20
CA LYS A 9 12.26 10.38 -4.32
C LYS A 9 12.93 10.06 -2.99
N VAL A 10 14.20 9.67 -3.08
CA VAL A 10 15.05 9.48 -1.91
C VAL A 10 15.97 10.69 -1.77
N MET A 11 16.15 11.16 -0.56
CA MET A 11 17.08 12.24 -0.23
C MET A 11 17.82 11.94 1.07
N THR A 12 18.85 12.71 1.37
CA THR A 12 19.55 12.59 2.66
C THR A 12 18.71 13.18 3.78
N ALA A 13 18.90 12.67 5.00
CA ALA A 13 18.22 13.20 6.18
C ALA A 13 18.55 14.68 6.41
N GLU A 14 19.82 15.07 6.19
CA GLU A 14 20.27 16.47 6.31
C GLU A 14 19.48 17.37 5.33
N GLY A 15 19.38 16.97 4.05
CA GLY A 15 18.65 17.75 3.06
C GLY A 15 17.17 17.89 3.41
N PHE A 16 16.56 16.85 4.01
CA PHE A 16 15.18 16.91 4.49
C PHE A 16 15.04 17.89 5.66
N LEU A 17 15.94 17.82 6.65
CA LEU A 17 15.91 18.68 7.82
C LEU A 17 16.23 20.15 7.48
N GLU A 18 17.02 20.40 6.45
CA GLU A 18 17.28 21.73 5.89
C GLU A 18 16.09 22.30 5.09
N GLY A 19 15.00 21.53 4.96
CA GLY A 19 13.81 21.95 4.22
C GLY A 19 13.99 21.98 2.69
N ARG A 20 14.90 21.15 2.16
CA ARG A 20 15.09 21.04 0.72
C ARG A 20 13.80 20.54 0.04
N ARG A 21 13.29 21.33 -0.89
CA ARG A 21 12.07 21.00 -1.61
C ARG A 21 12.31 19.88 -2.62
N LEU A 22 11.43 18.88 -2.61
CA LEU A 22 11.36 17.85 -3.63
C LEU A 22 10.24 18.17 -4.62
N GLN A 23 10.50 17.88 -5.88
CA GLN A 23 9.54 18.01 -6.97
C GLN A 23 9.43 16.68 -7.71
N LEU A 24 8.28 16.42 -8.31
CA LEU A 24 7.98 15.26 -9.11
C LEU A 24 7.34 15.71 -10.41
N ALA A 25 7.83 15.22 -11.55
CA ALA A 25 7.20 15.52 -12.84
C ALA A 25 5.73 15.07 -12.82
N ARG A 26 4.83 15.96 -13.18
CA ARG A 26 3.36 15.76 -13.17
C ARG A 26 2.95 14.50 -13.92
N GLY A 27 3.57 14.27 -15.08
CA GLY A 27 3.33 13.14 -15.95
C GLY A 27 3.52 11.77 -15.26
N VAL A 28 4.40 11.68 -14.27
CA VAL A 28 4.64 10.42 -13.54
C VAL A 28 3.37 9.89 -12.87
N LEU A 29 2.45 10.78 -12.44
CA LEU A 29 1.18 10.37 -11.83
C LEU A 29 0.17 9.82 -12.85
N LEU A 30 0.40 10.06 -14.14
CA LEU A 30 -0.44 9.61 -15.25
C LEU A 30 0.07 8.34 -15.93
N GLN A 31 1.23 7.83 -15.53
CA GLN A 31 1.77 6.61 -16.11
C GLN A 31 0.86 5.41 -15.86
N CYS A 32 0.72 4.55 -16.85
CA CYS A 32 0.13 3.24 -16.67
C CYS A 32 1.08 2.32 -15.87
N ILE A 33 0.57 1.18 -15.40
CA ILE A 33 1.34 0.24 -14.56
C ILE A 33 2.63 -0.27 -15.24
N MET A 34 2.67 -0.28 -16.58
CA MET A 34 3.83 -0.68 -17.37
C MET A 34 4.80 0.48 -17.66
N GLY A 35 4.59 1.66 -17.07
CA GLY A 35 5.43 2.83 -17.22
C GLY A 35 5.20 3.65 -18.50
N GLY A 36 4.32 3.19 -19.40
CA GLY A 36 3.89 3.96 -20.56
C GLY A 36 2.87 5.04 -20.18
N TYR A 37 2.49 5.84 -21.15
CA TYR A 37 1.47 6.87 -21.00
C TYR A 37 0.22 6.53 -21.80
N PRO A 38 -0.98 6.83 -21.30
CA PRO A 38 -2.20 6.63 -22.08
C PRO A 38 -2.20 7.55 -23.30
N ALA A 39 -2.76 7.06 -24.41
CA ALA A 39 -2.97 7.87 -25.60
C ALA A 39 -4.44 8.34 -25.67
N PRO A 40 -4.73 9.59 -26.00
CA PRO A 40 -3.79 10.70 -26.24
C PRO A 40 -3.12 11.18 -24.93
N CYS A 41 -1.87 11.63 -25.05
CA CYS A 41 -1.15 12.20 -23.94
C CYS A 41 -1.77 13.57 -23.59
N TYR A 42 -2.23 13.75 -22.37
CA TYR A 42 -2.97 14.96 -21.93
C TYR A 42 -2.06 16.10 -21.46
N TYR A 43 -0.77 15.93 -21.47
CA TYR A 43 0.18 17.00 -21.24
C TYR A 43 0.97 17.27 -22.50
N GLY A 44 1.11 18.55 -22.80
CA GLY A 44 1.92 19.02 -23.91
C GLY A 44 3.42 18.90 -23.60
N SER A 45 4.23 19.63 -24.35
CA SER A 45 5.67 19.74 -24.11
C SER A 45 6.04 20.29 -22.73
N ASP A 46 5.09 20.87 -22.02
CA ASP A 46 5.25 21.51 -20.71
C ASP A 46 4.82 20.58 -19.59
N ASP A 47 5.52 19.45 -19.40
CA ASP A 47 5.34 18.57 -18.25
C ASP A 47 5.91 19.25 -17.00
N GLY A 48 5.09 20.11 -16.40
CA GLY A 48 5.46 20.85 -15.19
C GLY A 48 5.65 19.94 -13.99
N ASP A 49 6.37 20.44 -13.00
CA ASP A 49 6.60 19.75 -11.74
C ASP A 49 5.47 19.99 -10.73
N LEU A 50 5.29 19.01 -9.85
CA LEU A 50 4.52 19.12 -8.61
C LEU A 50 5.48 19.18 -7.42
N ALA A 51 5.14 19.98 -6.42
CA ALA A 51 5.83 20.00 -5.15
C ALA A 51 5.41 18.79 -4.29
N LEU A 52 6.38 18.11 -3.68
CA LEU A 52 6.13 17.06 -2.69
C LEU A 52 6.25 17.67 -1.29
N ASN A 53 5.12 17.84 -0.62
CA ASN A 53 5.02 18.41 0.73
C ASN A 53 4.78 17.27 1.73
N ALA A 54 5.80 16.99 2.57
CA ALA A 54 5.69 15.95 3.56
C ALA A 54 4.60 16.28 4.60
N GLU A 55 3.75 15.31 4.90
CA GLU A 55 2.81 15.39 6.02
C GLU A 55 3.57 15.11 7.32
N PRO A 56 3.71 16.09 8.23
CA PRO A 56 4.56 15.93 9.42
C PRO A 56 4.17 14.76 10.32
N THR A 57 2.88 14.42 10.37
CA THR A 57 2.35 13.31 11.17
C THR A 57 2.54 11.95 10.49
N GLN A 58 2.97 11.93 9.23
CA GLN A 58 3.14 10.73 8.41
C GLN A 58 4.59 10.51 8.01
N ILE A 59 5.50 10.69 8.95
CA ILE A 59 6.93 10.38 8.82
C ILE A 59 7.24 9.15 9.69
N HIS A 60 7.58 8.05 9.04
CA HIS A 60 7.71 6.75 9.68
C HIS A 60 9.12 6.20 9.53
N ARG A 61 9.77 5.84 10.65
CA ARG A 61 11.00 5.04 10.59
C ARG A 61 10.65 3.65 10.05
N LEU A 62 11.44 3.16 9.10
CA LEU A 62 11.20 1.84 8.48
C LEU A 62 11.80 0.72 9.33
N PRO A 63 10.95 -0.09 10.03
CA PRO A 63 11.44 -1.09 10.98
C PRO A 63 12.14 -2.28 10.32
N TRP A 64 11.87 -2.53 9.04
CA TRP A 64 12.49 -3.62 8.25
C TRP A 64 13.84 -3.24 7.65
N SER A 65 14.23 -1.96 7.70
CA SER A 65 15.47 -1.49 7.09
C SER A 65 16.68 -1.76 7.98
N GLU A 66 17.72 -2.36 7.43
CA GLU A 66 19.00 -2.62 8.14
C GLU A 66 19.73 -1.31 8.47
N THR A 67 19.61 -0.32 7.59
CA THR A 67 20.16 1.03 7.84
C THR A 67 19.02 1.97 8.26
N PRO A 68 19.30 2.99 9.09
CA PRO A 68 18.28 3.95 9.48
C PRO A 68 17.68 4.67 8.26
N ARG A 69 16.40 4.44 8.02
CA ARG A 69 15.61 5.06 6.94
C ARG A 69 14.27 5.49 7.48
N ALA A 70 13.73 6.54 6.88
CA ALA A 70 12.35 6.96 7.11
C ALA A 70 11.62 7.11 5.77
N LEU A 71 10.31 6.90 5.81
CA LEU A 71 9.39 7.19 4.72
C LEU A 71 8.50 8.34 5.18
N ALA A 72 8.39 9.38 4.36
CA ALA A 72 7.44 10.46 4.56
C ALA A 72 6.35 10.37 3.49
N ILE A 73 5.08 10.32 3.91
CA ILE A 73 3.96 10.46 2.99
C ILE A 73 3.84 11.94 2.64
N CYS A 74 3.70 12.24 1.35
CA CYS A 74 3.65 13.60 0.85
C CYS A 74 2.33 13.88 0.13
N ASP A 75 1.85 15.10 0.26
CA ASP A 75 0.91 15.65 -0.70
C ASP A 75 1.66 16.06 -1.97
N ALA A 76 1.02 15.91 -3.12
CA ALA A 76 1.53 16.38 -4.41
C ALA A 76 0.71 17.61 -4.82
N ASP A 77 1.31 18.77 -4.67
CA ASP A 77 0.67 20.04 -4.89
C ASP A 77 1.26 20.77 -6.11
N GLU A 78 0.50 21.69 -6.67
CA GLU A 78 1.03 22.63 -7.67
C GLU A 78 2.12 23.50 -7.03
N LEU A 79 3.04 24.03 -7.83
CA LEU A 79 4.13 24.87 -7.32
C LEU A 79 3.66 26.16 -6.65
N ASP A 80 2.44 26.59 -6.93
CA ASP A 80 1.78 27.73 -6.28
C ASP A 80 1.08 27.36 -4.95
N GLY A 81 1.17 26.09 -4.53
CA GLY A 81 0.60 25.60 -3.27
C GLY A 81 -0.85 25.10 -3.35
N ARG A 82 -1.50 25.17 -4.52
CA ARG A 82 -2.82 24.58 -4.69
C ARG A 82 -2.72 23.04 -4.77
N SER A 83 -3.72 22.34 -4.25
CA SER A 83 -3.79 20.89 -4.42
C SER A 83 -3.89 20.52 -5.90
N SER A 84 -3.04 19.60 -6.35
CA SER A 84 -3.10 19.12 -7.72
C SER A 84 -4.30 18.20 -7.95
N GLY A 85 -4.99 18.38 -9.08
CA GLY A 85 -6.06 17.48 -9.50
C GLY A 85 -5.60 16.03 -9.78
N LEU A 86 -4.29 15.78 -9.84
CA LEU A 86 -3.70 14.44 -9.99
C LEU A 86 -3.32 13.80 -8.65
N SER A 87 -3.40 14.54 -7.54
CA SER A 87 -3.12 14.04 -6.20
C SER A 87 -4.28 13.20 -5.68
N THR A 88 -4.11 11.88 -5.61
CA THR A 88 -5.15 10.98 -5.05
C THR A 88 -5.44 11.29 -3.58
N ARG A 89 -4.40 11.63 -2.81
CA ARG A 89 -4.54 12.04 -1.39
C ARG A 89 -5.23 13.41 -1.28
N GLY A 90 -4.89 14.35 -2.16
CA GLY A 90 -5.54 15.66 -2.25
C GLY A 90 -7.04 15.52 -2.60
N LEU A 91 -7.40 14.62 -3.51
CA LEU A 91 -8.80 14.33 -3.85
C LEU A 91 -9.56 13.79 -2.63
N LEU A 92 -8.98 12.86 -1.87
CA LEU A 92 -9.61 12.34 -0.65
C LEU A 92 -9.85 13.46 0.39
N LYS A 93 -8.88 14.36 0.59
CA LYS A 93 -9.05 15.54 1.46
C LYS A 93 -10.25 16.40 1.03
N GLN A 94 -10.41 16.62 -0.28
CA GLN A 94 -11.56 17.38 -0.82
C GLN A 94 -12.89 16.66 -0.55
N VAL A 95 -12.94 15.33 -0.71
CA VAL A 95 -14.16 14.56 -0.41
C VAL A 95 -14.48 14.63 1.08
N ILE A 96 -13.50 14.47 1.97
CA ILE A 96 -13.71 14.60 3.43
C ILE A 96 -14.24 16.00 3.78
N ALA A 97 -13.68 17.06 3.19
CA ALA A 97 -14.15 18.42 3.41
C ALA A 97 -15.61 18.62 2.98
N ARG A 98 -16.08 17.93 1.92
CA ARG A 98 -17.50 17.95 1.53
C ARG A 98 -18.39 17.29 2.57
N TYR A 99 -17.97 16.15 3.17
CA TYR A 99 -18.71 15.56 4.29
C TYR A 99 -18.80 16.54 5.46
N ALA A 100 -17.68 17.14 5.85
CA ALA A 100 -17.63 18.10 6.95
C ALA A 100 -18.53 19.32 6.73
N SER A 101 -18.70 19.79 5.47
CA SER A 101 -19.60 20.89 5.15
C SER A 101 -21.09 20.58 5.39
N HIS A 102 -21.43 19.30 5.56
CA HIS A 102 -22.77 18.84 5.94
C HIS A 102 -22.88 18.45 7.43
N GLY A 103 -21.84 18.68 8.23
CA GLY A 103 -21.78 18.23 9.63
C GLY A 103 -21.57 16.73 9.76
N TRP A 104 -21.03 16.08 8.75
CA TRP A 104 -20.81 14.64 8.71
C TRP A 104 -19.34 14.28 8.80
N GLN A 105 -19.04 13.18 9.49
CA GLN A 105 -17.72 12.60 9.55
C GLN A 105 -17.76 11.18 8.98
N PRO A 106 -17.07 10.90 7.88
CA PRO A 106 -16.93 9.54 7.37
C PRO A 106 -15.98 8.72 8.25
N VAL A 107 -16.33 7.47 8.46
CA VAL A 107 -15.49 6.47 9.15
C VAL A 107 -15.37 5.27 8.22
N VAL A 108 -14.14 4.81 8.00
CA VAL A 108 -13.86 3.73 7.05
C VAL A 108 -13.02 2.61 7.69
N ALA A 109 -13.13 1.40 7.13
CA ALA A 109 -12.24 0.28 7.42
C ALA A 109 -11.82 -0.37 6.10
N THR A 110 -10.60 -0.91 6.03
CA THR A 110 -10.09 -1.61 4.85
C THR A 110 -9.75 -3.05 5.19
N GLU A 111 -10.13 -3.95 4.28
CA GLU A 111 -9.76 -5.37 4.28
C GLU A 111 -8.87 -5.61 3.07
N LEU A 112 -7.62 -5.96 3.30
CA LEU A 112 -6.67 -6.14 2.21
C LEU A 112 -6.37 -7.61 2.01
N GLU A 113 -6.78 -8.15 0.86
CA GLU A 113 -6.43 -9.49 0.41
C GLU A 113 -5.15 -9.47 -0.43
N PHE A 114 -4.36 -10.53 -0.27
CA PHE A 114 -3.11 -10.69 -1.01
C PHE A 114 -2.67 -12.14 -1.07
N PHE A 115 -1.89 -12.47 -2.10
CA PHE A 115 -1.22 -13.76 -2.20
C PHE A 115 0.22 -13.66 -1.70
N VAL A 116 0.70 -14.75 -1.09
CA VAL A 116 2.10 -14.91 -0.73
C VAL A 116 2.68 -16.09 -1.53
N PHE A 117 3.66 -15.81 -2.37
CA PHE A 117 4.31 -16.81 -3.21
C PHE A 117 5.78 -16.99 -2.83
N ALA A 118 6.33 -18.16 -3.15
CA ALA A 118 7.77 -18.34 -3.16
C ALA A 118 8.41 -17.36 -4.14
N ARG A 119 9.66 -16.98 -3.87
CA ARG A 119 10.44 -16.14 -4.77
C ARG A 119 10.46 -16.75 -6.17
N ASN A 120 10.01 -15.98 -7.17
CA ASN A 120 10.05 -16.36 -8.56
C ASN A 120 11.18 -15.60 -9.26
N ALA A 121 12.21 -16.32 -9.68
CA ALA A 121 13.37 -15.75 -10.39
C ALA A 121 13.12 -15.65 -11.90
N ASP A 122 12.17 -16.42 -12.43
CA ASP A 122 11.83 -16.44 -13.86
C ASP A 122 10.38 -15.99 -14.05
N PRO A 123 10.13 -14.81 -14.64
CA PRO A 123 8.80 -14.27 -14.83
C PRO A 123 7.92 -15.11 -15.79
N LEU A 124 8.50 -16.03 -16.54
CA LEU A 124 7.77 -16.95 -17.43
C LEU A 124 7.25 -18.19 -16.70
N GLN A 125 7.73 -18.45 -15.48
CA GLN A 125 7.22 -19.53 -14.66
C GLN A 125 6.01 -19.10 -13.84
N PRO A 126 5.03 -19.98 -13.64
CA PRO A 126 3.88 -19.68 -12.79
C PRO A 126 4.31 -19.49 -11.33
N PHE A 127 3.63 -18.61 -10.63
CA PHE A 127 3.80 -18.46 -9.19
C PHE A 127 3.50 -19.76 -8.46
N GLN A 128 4.28 -20.04 -7.43
CA GLN A 128 4.14 -21.22 -6.59
C GLN A 128 3.94 -20.82 -5.13
N PRO A 129 3.05 -21.49 -4.39
CA PRO A 129 2.98 -21.31 -2.94
C PRO A 129 4.34 -21.60 -2.30
N PRO A 130 4.70 -20.93 -1.21
CA PRO A 130 5.96 -21.25 -0.50
C PRO A 130 5.88 -22.62 0.13
N LEU A 131 7.05 -23.18 0.47
CA LEU A 131 7.12 -24.40 1.27
C LEU A 131 6.69 -24.12 2.70
N GLY A 132 5.79 -24.96 3.20
CA GLY A 132 5.43 -25.00 4.62
C GLY A 132 6.57 -25.56 5.47
N LEU A 133 6.42 -25.50 6.80
CA LEU A 133 7.38 -26.08 7.75
C LEU A 133 7.47 -27.61 7.64
N ASP A 134 6.47 -28.27 7.09
CA ASP A 134 6.42 -29.71 6.78
C ASP A 134 7.11 -30.07 5.46
N GLY A 135 7.69 -29.09 4.75
CA GLY A 135 8.34 -29.26 3.46
C GLY A 135 7.37 -29.41 2.28
N ARG A 136 6.07 -29.21 2.48
CA ARG A 136 5.05 -29.28 1.43
C ARG A 136 4.60 -27.89 1.01
N ARG A 137 4.13 -27.79 -0.23
CA ARG A 137 3.39 -26.61 -0.68
C ARG A 137 1.92 -26.81 -0.40
N GLU A 138 1.24 -25.73 -0.12
CA GLU A 138 -0.22 -25.73 -0.05
C GLU A 138 -0.78 -26.06 -1.44
N ASP A 139 -1.71 -26.98 -1.52
CA ASP A 139 -2.31 -27.51 -2.77
C ASP A 139 -3.81 -27.24 -2.86
N GLY A 140 -4.42 -26.73 -1.81
CA GLY A 140 -5.83 -26.37 -1.75
C GLY A 140 -6.06 -25.19 -0.83
N GLY A 141 -6.97 -24.29 -1.21
CA GLY A 141 -7.39 -23.19 -0.34
C GLY A 141 -8.18 -23.70 0.85
N SER A 142 -7.95 -23.09 1.99
CA SER A 142 -8.66 -23.42 3.24
C SER A 142 -9.14 -22.12 3.91
N ALA A 143 -10.23 -21.56 3.38
CA ALA A 143 -10.81 -20.34 3.93
C ALA A 143 -11.05 -20.49 5.43
N PHE A 144 -10.59 -19.51 6.20
CA PHE A 144 -10.62 -19.50 7.67
C PHE A 144 -9.85 -20.66 8.34
N GLY A 145 -9.00 -21.35 7.59
CA GLY A 145 -8.19 -22.47 8.10
C GLY A 145 -7.13 -22.01 9.09
N VAL A 146 -7.29 -22.36 10.37
CA VAL A 146 -6.40 -21.90 11.44
C VAL A 146 -4.97 -22.43 11.30
N SER A 147 -4.79 -23.58 10.67
CA SER A 147 -3.49 -24.24 10.49
C SER A 147 -2.79 -23.89 9.19
N SER A 148 -3.48 -23.32 8.21
CA SER A 148 -2.99 -23.13 6.85
C SER A 148 -1.80 -22.15 6.76
N ASN A 149 -1.63 -21.24 7.72
CA ASN A 149 -0.56 -20.26 7.74
C ASN A 149 0.71 -20.71 8.47
N ASN A 150 0.75 -21.96 8.97
CA ASN A 150 1.86 -22.44 9.83
C ASN A 150 3.23 -22.33 9.15
N GLY A 151 3.32 -22.54 7.85
CA GLY A 151 4.56 -22.43 7.08
C GLY A 151 5.07 -20.99 6.97
N LEU A 152 4.21 -20.00 7.13
CA LEU A 152 4.54 -18.57 7.00
C LEU A 152 4.67 -17.86 8.35
N ARG A 153 4.68 -18.57 9.47
CA ARG A 153 4.78 -17.98 10.82
C ARG A 153 5.93 -16.98 10.98
N PRO A 154 7.18 -17.24 10.51
CA PRO A 154 8.26 -16.27 10.64
C PRO A 154 7.96 -14.97 9.91
N PHE A 155 7.41 -15.05 8.71
CA PHE A 155 7.01 -13.90 7.89
C PHE A 155 5.92 -13.07 8.59
N PHE A 156 4.79 -13.70 8.96
CA PHE A 156 3.69 -12.98 9.60
C PHE A 156 4.07 -12.41 10.97
N ARG A 157 4.92 -13.09 11.73
CA ARG A 157 5.46 -12.57 12.98
C ARG A 157 6.21 -11.24 12.74
N GLU A 158 7.09 -11.18 11.74
CA GLU A 158 7.81 -9.96 11.42
C GLU A 158 6.87 -8.87 10.88
N VAL A 159 5.89 -9.22 10.03
CA VAL A 159 4.83 -8.30 9.58
C VAL A 159 4.15 -7.65 10.79
N TYR A 160 3.73 -8.44 11.77
CA TYR A 160 3.05 -7.91 12.97
C TYR A 160 3.95 -7.04 13.85
N GLN A 161 5.22 -7.39 13.97
CA GLN A 161 6.20 -6.56 14.69
C GLN A 161 6.39 -5.21 13.99
N CYS A 162 6.49 -5.21 12.68
CA CYS A 162 6.60 -3.99 11.88
C CYS A 162 5.31 -3.16 11.92
N MET A 163 4.13 -3.77 11.86
CA MET A 163 2.85 -3.07 12.04
C MET A 163 2.81 -2.35 13.40
N ALA A 164 3.17 -3.05 14.48
CA ALA A 164 3.21 -2.45 15.80
C ALA A 164 4.20 -1.28 15.89
N ALA A 165 5.39 -1.42 15.31
CA ALA A 165 6.40 -0.36 15.28
C ALA A 165 5.98 0.87 14.47
N LEU A 166 5.12 0.69 13.46
CA LEU A 166 4.56 1.78 12.63
C LEU A 166 3.25 2.35 13.20
N GLY A 167 2.73 1.77 14.30
CA GLY A 167 1.43 2.17 14.85
C GLY A 167 0.25 1.82 13.93
N LEU A 168 0.38 0.80 13.07
CA LEU A 168 -0.70 0.35 12.19
C LEU A 168 -1.68 -0.52 13.00
N PRO A 169 -2.93 -0.06 13.19
CA PRO A 169 -3.92 -0.78 13.96
C PRO A 169 -4.46 -1.94 13.13
N ARG A 170 -4.18 -3.16 13.55
CA ARG A 170 -4.75 -4.38 12.96
C ARG A 170 -6.01 -4.80 13.70
N ASP A 171 -6.94 -5.39 12.98
CA ASP A 171 -8.10 -6.07 13.53
C ASP A 171 -7.93 -7.59 13.40
N THR A 172 -8.26 -8.16 12.26
CA THR A 172 -8.24 -9.60 12.03
C THR A 172 -7.21 -9.99 10.97
N PHE A 173 -6.87 -11.27 10.98
CA PHE A 173 -6.06 -11.94 9.99
C PHE A 173 -6.66 -13.30 9.70
N MET A 174 -6.78 -13.67 8.43
CA MET A 174 -7.32 -14.96 8.04
C MET A 174 -6.67 -15.50 6.78
N HIS A 175 -6.81 -16.82 6.60
CA HIS A 175 -6.54 -17.47 5.33
C HIS A 175 -7.77 -17.34 4.45
N GLU A 176 -7.57 -16.96 3.19
CA GLU A 176 -8.60 -16.79 2.20
C GLU A 176 -8.85 -18.08 1.38
N MET A 177 -9.79 -18.01 0.41
CA MET A 177 -10.20 -19.17 -0.39
C MET A 177 -9.10 -19.64 -1.34
N GLY A 178 -8.20 -18.79 -1.77
CA GLY A 178 -7.13 -19.13 -2.69
C GLY A 178 -5.96 -19.79 -1.99
N VAL A 179 -5.26 -20.67 -2.71
CA VAL A 179 -3.99 -21.25 -2.23
C VAL A 179 -3.00 -20.14 -1.91
N SER A 180 -2.51 -20.11 -0.67
CA SER A 180 -1.58 -19.08 -0.17
C SER A 180 -2.13 -17.64 -0.29
N GLN A 181 -3.45 -17.49 -0.18
CA GLN A 181 -4.14 -16.22 -0.15
C GLN A 181 -4.52 -15.88 1.30
N PHE A 182 -4.29 -14.63 1.68
CA PHE A 182 -4.51 -14.14 3.04
C PHE A 182 -5.20 -12.78 3.01
N GLU A 183 -5.86 -12.46 4.12
CA GLU A 183 -6.46 -11.15 4.36
C GLU A 183 -6.01 -10.59 5.69
N ILE A 184 -5.72 -9.30 5.72
CA ILE A 184 -5.50 -8.53 6.94
C ILE A 184 -6.43 -7.31 6.94
N ASN A 185 -7.17 -7.16 8.04
CA ASN A 185 -8.10 -6.07 8.23
C ASN A 185 -7.48 -5.02 9.14
N LEU A 186 -7.65 -3.76 8.77
CA LEU A 186 -7.27 -2.62 9.60
C LEU A 186 -8.49 -2.12 10.37
N LEU A 187 -8.27 -1.68 11.61
CA LEU A 187 -9.33 -1.08 12.42
C LEU A 187 -9.89 0.17 11.73
N HIS A 188 -11.18 0.37 11.87
CA HIS A 188 -11.87 1.53 11.34
C HIS A 188 -11.36 2.85 11.93
N GLY A 189 -11.43 3.91 11.15
CA GLY A 189 -10.97 5.22 11.59
C GLY A 189 -11.17 6.33 10.56
N ASP A 190 -10.41 7.40 10.73
CA ASP A 190 -10.38 8.52 9.81
C ASP A 190 -9.96 8.08 8.41
N PRO A 191 -10.68 8.47 7.35
CA PRO A 191 -10.42 8.00 5.99
C PRO A 191 -9.02 8.34 5.46
N LEU A 192 -8.50 9.53 5.76
CA LEU A 192 -7.20 9.95 5.26
C LEU A 192 -6.08 9.17 5.96
N LEU A 193 -6.17 9.06 7.29
CA LEU A 193 -5.23 8.28 8.08
C LEU A 193 -5.24 6.81 7.66
N LEU A 194 -6.43 6.22 7.46
CA LEU A 194 -6.54 4.82 7.05
C LEU A 194 -6.03 4.58 5.63
N ALA A 195 -6.20 5.52 4.70
CA ALA A 195 -5.60 5.45 3.37
C ALA A 195 -4.07 5.46 3.45
N ASP A 196 -3.49 6.34 4.26
CA ASP A 196 -2.04 6.39 4.53
C ASP A 196 -1.54 5.08 5.17
N GLN A 197 -2.27 4.54 6.16
CA GLN A 197 -1.96 3.27 6.82
C GLN A 197 -2.03 2.07 5.87
N THR A 198 -3.04 2.02 4.99
CA THR A 198 -3.18 0.97 3.97
C THR A 198 -2.02 1.02 2.97
N PHE A 199 -1.60 2.21 2.57
CA PHE A 199 -0.42 2.39 1.71
C PHE A 199 0.86 1.89 2.38
N LEU A 200 1.10 2.28 3.64
CA LEU A 200 2.25 1.81 4.44
C LEU A 200 2.22 0.30 4.62
N PHE A 201 1.06 -0.27 4.91
CA PHE A 201 0.88 -1.70 5.08
C PHE A 201 1.23 -2.49 3.82
N LYS A 202 0.76 -2.05 2.64
CA LYS A 202 1.14 -2.69 1.37
C LYS A 202 2.65 -2.62 1.11
N HIS A 203 3.29 -1.52 1.46
CA HIS A 203 4.74 -1.39 1.33
C HIS A 203 5.47 -2.31 2.30
N LEU A 204 5.08 -2.30 3.58
CA LEU A 204 5.60 -3.18 4.61
C LEU A 204 5.54 -4.66 4.20
N LEU A 205 4.36 -5.13 3.73
CA LEU A 205 4.17 -6.52 3.32
C LEU A 205 5.20 -6.95 2.26
N LYS A 206 5.42 -6.11 1.24
CA LYS A 206 6.35 -6.40 0.15
C LYS A 206 7.80 -6.42 0.64
N GLU A 207 8.20 -5.47 1.45
CA GLU A 207 9.57 -5.36 1.95
C GLU A 207 9.92 -6.51 2.90
N VAL A 208 9.01 -6.85 3.83
CA VAL A 208 9.20 -7.99 4.73
C VAL A 208 9.21 -9.30 3.95
N ALA A 209 8.35 -9.45 2.94
CA ALA A 209 8.35 -10.65 2.10
C ALA A 209 9.71 -10.88 1.42
N LEU A 210 10.33 -9.83 0.88
CA LEU A 210 11.65 -9.92 0.26
C LEU A 210 12.71 -10.44 1.22
N LYS A 211 12.70 -10.04 2.48
CA LYS A 211 13.61 -10.54 3.52
C LYS A 211 13.43 -12.04 3.79
N HIS A 212 12.23 -12.55 3.64
CA HIS A 212 11.89 -13.95 3.82
C HIS A 212 11.99 -14.78 2.53
N GLY A 213 12.51 -14.22 1.43
CA GLY A 213 12.59 -14.92 0.14
C GLY A 213 11.20 -15.20 -0.46
N LEU A 214 10.22 -14.35 -0.14
CA LEU A 214 8.83 -14.43 -0.58
C LEU A 214 8.48 -13.28 -1.51
N THR A 215 7.35 -13.41 -2.19
CA THR A 215 6.75 -12.36 -3.03
C THR A 215 5.30 -12.17 -2.62
N VAL A 216 4.93 -10.96 -2.22
CA VAL A 216 3.53 -10.58 -1.95
C VAL A 216 2.92 -9.94 -3.20
N VAL A 217 1.74 -10.39 -3.58
CA VAL A 217 0.98 -9.89 -4.72
C VAL A 217 -0.40 -9.43 -4.27
N CYS A 218 -0.66 -8.13 -4.41
CA CYS A 218 -1.98 -7.50 -4.15
C CYS A 218 -2.75 -7.24 -5.45
N MET A 219 -2.42 -7.92 -6.53
CA MET A 219 -3.13 -7.83 -7.81
C MET A 219 -4.50 -8.49 -7.66
N ALA A 220 -5.54 -7.88 -8.22
CA ALA A 220 -6.90 -8.37 -8.10
C ALA A 220 -7.09 -9.80 -8.67
N LYS A 221 -6.35 -10.19 -9.71
CA LYS A 221 -6.44 -11.53 -10.31
C LYS A 221 -5.07 -11.99 -10.79
N PRO A 222 -4.18 -12.41 -9.88
CA PRO A 222 -2.82 -12.83 -10.26
C PRO A 222 -2.77 -14.20 -10.94
N LEU A 223 -3.73 -15.07 -10.64
CA LEU A 223 -3.85 -16.43 -11.19
C LEU A 223 -5.24 -16.65 -11.77
N ALA A 224 -5.32 -17.14 -13.00
CA ALA A 224 -6.60 -17.28 -13.74
C ALA A 224 -7.62 -18.21 -13.07
N HIS A 225 -7.15 -19.28 -12.43
CA HIS A 225 -7.98 -20.36 -11.90
C HIS A 225 -8.15 -20.34 -10.36
N THR A 226 -7.73 -19.27 -9.70
CA THR A 226 -7.90 -19.09 -8.26
C THR A 226 -8.89 -17.96 -7.98
N PRO A 227 -9.44 -17.83 -6.77
CA PRO A 227 -10.16 -16.63 -6.37
C PRO A 227 -9.33 -15.35 -6.63
N GLY A 228 -9.99 -14.23 -6.84
CA GLY A 228 -9.34 -12.92 -6.91
C GLY A 228 -9.06 -12.39 -5.53
N SER A 229 -8.24 -11.36 -5.45
CA SER A 229 -8.03 -10.56 -4.24
C SER A 229 -8.79 -9.25 -4.36
N SER A 230 -9.56 -8.90 -3.35
CA SER A 230 -10.23 -7.61 -3.22
C SER A 230 -9.55 -6.73 -2.18
N MET A 231 -9.98 -5.50 -2.14
CA MET A 231 -9.81 -4.61 -1.01
C MET A 231 -11.21 -4.06 -0.70
N HIS A 232 -11.90 -4.66 0.25
CA HIS A 232 -13.18 -4.15 0.70
C HIS A 232 -12.96 -2.85 1.48
N ILE A 233 -13.86 -1.91 1.28
CA ILE A 233 -13.89 -0.67 2.05
C ILE A 233 -15.27 -0.56 2.69
N HIS A 234 -15.31 -0.78 3.99
CA HIS A 234 -16.50 -0.51 4.79
C HIS A 234 -16.53 0.98 5.13
N GLN A 235 -17.69 1.56 5.06
CA GLN A 235 -17.84 2.97 5.40
C GLN A 235 -19.15 3.23 6.13
N SER A 236 -19.08 4.11 7.09
CA SER A 236 -20.22 4.69 7.78
C SER A 236 -20.05 6.20 7.87
N VAL A 237 -21.13 6.87 8.24
CA VAL A 237 -21.12 8.32 8.44
C VAL A 237 -21.72 8.59 9.82
N VAL A 238 -21.05 9.41 10.59
CA VAL A 238 -21.55 9.89 11.88
C VAL A 238 -21.76 11.40 11.84
N GLU A 239 -22.71 11.91 12.59
CA GLU A 239 -22.88 13.33 12.79
C GLU A 239 -21.81 13.85 13.75
N GLN A 240 -21.28 15.06 13.47
CA GLN A 240 -20.31 15.75 14.34
C GLN A 240 -21.03 16.49 15.47
#